data_9630f3b613570390a7b4de2a975a1c7b
#
_entry.id   9630f3b613570390a7b4de2a975a1c7b
#
_cell.length_a   1.000
_cell.length_b   1.000
_cell.length_c   1.000
_cell.angle_alpha   90.00
_cell.angle_beta   90.00
_cell.angle_gamma   90.00
#
_symmetry.space_group_name_H-M   'P 1'
#
loop_
_entity.id
_entity.type
_entity.pdbx_description
1 polymer ?
#
loop_
_entity_poly.entity_id
_entity_poly.type
_entity_poly.pdbx_seq_one_letter_code
_entity_poly.pdbx_strand_id
1 'polypeptide(L)'
;MRHRFGIGTLFALVLVIALSASALAQKATVTFLHFNDIYELSPKQGKGGFAPLMTLLKQERAKASNGTTFTTLGGDLIGSSMMSGITKGTQMIEMTNAVGLDIAVVGNHELDFGSEIFKQRVAESRYPWLGTNVLGTDGKIYGQLVGTVTRKVGDLTVGFFGLLTPDTTHLSSPGPDMKFAPALETARAAVKQLRDAGADMVVALTHLNLADDRELVREVKGIDVVLGGHDHDPMQIYEGGALIVKAGYDGHYLAVAQFEIEKTQGQRGPQVRILPREWRLISTAGVAPDPQIAALVKTHEDRLDAALLVPVGKTGVALDSRRAAVRRQETAIGNMMSDAIREFTKADAAITNGGGIRGDRTYEAGATLTRKDVLTELPFGNLTVLLEISGADLRTALEEGLSQVEDLAGRFPHLSGMKLVFDARRPKMSRIVSLEVGGKPIDPRATYKLAVNEYIAAGGDGYASLKKGKSIIDASAATLMATVVMDYIAARGTINPAVEGRLVEQR
;
A
#
# COMPACT_ATOMS: atom_id res chain seq x y z
N MET A 1 107.37 4.44 -33.38
CA MET A 1 106.57 4.28 -34.60
C MET A 1 105.46 3.29 -34.36
N ARG A 2 104.29 3.55 -34.81
CA ARG A 2 103.05 2.80 -34.82
C ARG A 2 102.12 3.04 -33.65
N HIS A 3 101.16 3.91 -33.94
CA HIS A 3 99.86 4.13 -33.19
C HIS A 3 98.97 2.90 -33.25
N ARG A 4 98.29 2.61 -32.17
CA ARG A 4 97.09 1.81 -32.19
C ARG A 4 95.96 2.57 -31.45
N PHE A 5 94.98 2.94 -32.21
CA PHE A 5 93.69 3.47 -31.75
C PHE A 5 92.91 2.36 -31.06
N GLY A 6 92.46 2.60 -29.85
CA GLY A 6 91.48 1.75 -29.18
C GLY A 6 90.07 2.36 -29.25
N ILE A 7 89.14 1.66 -29.86
CA ILE A 7 87.71 2.01 -30.00
C ILE A 7 87.02 1.74 -28.68
N GLY A 8 86.64 2.79 -27.96
CA GLY A 8 85.77 2.68 -26.76
C GLY A 8 84.36 2.49 -27.15
N THR A 9 83.74 1.37 -26.84
CA THR A 9 82.32 1.10 -27.05
C THR A 9 81.50 1.74 -25.91
N LEU A 10 80.73 2.78 -26.27
CA LEU A 10 79.78 3.44 -25.33
C LEU A 10 78.52 2.61 -25.23
N PHE A 11 78.31 1.92 -24.09
CA PHE A 11 77.04 1.30 -23.78
C PHE A 11 76.06 2.37 -23.25
N ALA A 12 75.09 2.75 -24.07
CA ALA A 12 73.99 3.58 -23.66
C ALA A 12 72.97 2.73 -22.92
N LEU A 13 72.90 2.89 -21.60
CA LEU A 13 71.88 2.27 -20.73
C LEU A 13 70.57 3.06 -20.91
N VAL A 14 69.64 2.54 -21.73
CA VAL A 14 68.30 3.07 -21.87
C VAL A 14 67.48 2.67 -20.63
N LEU A 15 67.37 3.57 -19.69
CA LEU A 15 66.49 3.39 -18.49
C LEU A 15 65.02 3.63 -18.96
N VAL A 16 64.30 2.52 -19.22
CA VAL A 16 62.84 2.57 -19.43
C VAL A 16 62.19 2.78 -18.07
N ILE A 17 61.88 4.05 -17.75
CA ILE A 17 61.03 4.40 -16.63
C ILE A 17 59.60 4.04 -17.04
N ALA A 18 59.13 2.83 -16.66
CA ALA A 18 57.72 2.53 -16.71
C ALA A 18 57.00 3.41 -15.68
N LEU A 19 56.47 4.56 -16.15
CA LEU A 19 55.51 5.34 -15.39
C LEU A 19 54.24 4.45 -15.21
N SER A 20 54.20 3.74 -14.13
CA SER A 20 52.98 3.16 -13.61
C SER A 20 52.09 4.38 -13.26
N ALA A 21 51.25 4.83 -14.22
CA ALA A 21 50.20 5.75 -13.92
C ALA A 21 49.31 5.01 -12.89
N SER A 22 49.51 5.32 -11.60
CA SER A 22 48.56 4.93 -10.57
C SER A 22 47.27 5.55 -10.98
N ALA A 23 46.35 4.76 -11.57
CA ALA A 23 45.03 5.24 -11.89
C ALA A 23 44.44 5.75 -10.57
N LEU A 24 44.23 7.08 -10.51
CA LEU A 24 43.63 7.71 -9.34
C LEU A 24 42.33 7.00 -9.02
N ALA A 25 42.13 6.64 -7.75
CA ALA A 25 40.89 6.06 -7.31
C ALA A 25 39.72 7.00 -7.65
N GLN A 26 38.75 6.51 -8.41
CA GLN A 26 37.53 7.25 -8.65
C GLN A 26 36.67 7.16 -7.37
N LYS A 27 36.28 8.32 -6.86
CA LYS A 27 35.44 8.40 -5.64
C LYS A 27 34.23 9.27 -5.91
N ALA A 28 33.08 8.84 -5.40
CA ALA A 28 31.86 9.63 -5.44
C ALA A 28 31.03 9.38 -4.18
N THR A 29 30.30 10.39 -3.73
CA THR A 29 29.36 10.29 -2.63
C THR A 29 27.94 10.28 -3.18
N VAL A 30 27.13 9.33 -2.71
CA VAL A 30 25.70 9.26 -3.00
C VAL A 30 24.92 9.27 -1.70
N THR A 31 23.83 10.04 -1.66
CA THR A 31 22.92 10.13 -0.53
C THR A 31 21.51 9.78 -0.99
N PHE A 32 20.91 8.78 -0.37
CA PHE A 32 19.52 8.42 -0.57
C PHE A 32 18.67 9.11 0.48
N LEU A 33 17.63 9.82 0.02
CA LEU A 33 16.59 10.45 0.81
C LEU A 33 15.32 9.62 0.59
N HIS A 34 15.00 8.75 1.54
CA HIS A 34 14.00 7.72 1.34
C HIS A 34 12.80 7.88 2.27
N PHE A 35 11.61 7.66 1.72
CA PHE A 35 10.35 7.51 2.46
C PHE A 35 9.48 6.45 1.78
N ASN A 36 8.44 5.98 2.46
CA ASN A 36 7.57 4.90 1.99
C ASN A 36 6.19 5.02 2.62
N ASP A 37 5.19 4.33 2.04
CA ASP A 37 3.85 4.14 2.64
C ASP A 37 3.23 5.47 3.09
N ILE A 38 3.08 6.42 2.17
CA ILE A 38 2.54 7.74 2.48
C ILE A 38 1.13 7.90 1.87
N TYR A 39 0.13 7.98 2.74
CA TYR A 39 -1.29 8.00 2.39
C TYR A 39 -1.94 9.35 2.68
N GLU A 40 -1.35 10.11 3.62
CA GLU A 40 -1.92 11.36 4.13
C GLU A 40 -1.08 12.56 3.68
N LEU A 41 -1.78 13.62 3.26
CA LEU A 41 -1.10 14.85 2.81
C LEU A 41 -0.60 15.69 3.99
N SER A 42 -1.40 15.76 5.05
CA SER A 42 -1.14 16.60 6.24
C SER A 42 -0.65 15.80 7.43
N PRO A 43 0.08 16.45 8.36
CA PRO A 43 0.50 15.81 9.60
C PRO A 43 -0.68 15.28 10.43
N LYS A 44 -0.55 14.07 10.96
CA LYS A 44 -1.44 13.53 11.98
C LYS A 44 -0.72 13.47 13.32
N GLN A 45 -1.37 13.89 14.38
CA GLN A 45 -0.78 13.93 15.74
C GLN A 45 0.58 14.66 15.80
N GLY A 46 0.75 15.69 14.99
CA GLY A 46 1.93 16.56 15.00
C GLY A 46 3.16 16.04 14.25
N LYS A 47 3.02 14.97 13.44
CA LYS A 47 4.09 14.42 12.59
C LYS A 47 3.56 13.90 11.28
N GLY A 48 4.44 13.72 10.30
CA GLY A 48 4.09 13.23 8.96
C GLY A 48 3.67 14.32 7.98
N GLY A 49 3.11 13.88 6.85
CA GLY A 49 2.67 14.74 5.75
C GLY A 49 3.80 15.30 4.88
N PHE A 50 3.43 15.76 3.69
CA PHE A 50 4.41 16.18 2.67
C PHE A 50 5.10 17.51 2.99
N ALA A 51 4.46 18.45 3.66
CA ALA A 51 5.04 19.78 3.87
C ALA A 51 6.22 19.78 4.87
N PRO A 52 6.15 19.11 6.04
CA PRO A 52 7.32 18.91 6.90
C PRO A 52 8.39 18.02 6.24
N LEU A 53 7.98 16.97 5.50
CA LEU A 53 8.89 16.10 4.76
C LEU A 53 9.71 16.90 3.74
N MET A 54 9.09 17.82 2.99
CA MET A 54 9.78 18.67 2.03
C MET A 54 10.81 19.60 2.69
N THR A 55 10.52 20.11 3.87
CA THR A 55 11.50 20.90 4.62
C THR A 55 12.77 20.09 4.90
N LEU A 56 12.61 18.84 5.37
CA LEU A 56 13.74 17.93 5.58
C LEU A 56 14.46 17.59 4.28
N LEU A 57 13.72 17.31 3.20
CA LEU A 57 14.32 17.03 1.88
C LEU A 57 15.19 18.19 1.40
N LYS A 58 14.72 19.45 1.51
CA LYS A 58 15.49 20.64 1.16
C LYS A 58 16.77 20.77 2.01
N GLN A 59 16.65 20.53 3.33
CA GLN A 59 17.80 20.60 4.23
C GLN A 59 18.86 19.55 3.92
N GLU A 60 18.46 18.32 3.67
CA GLU A 60 19.38 17.21 3.37
C GLU A 60 20.01 17.33 1.99
N ARG A 61 19.24 17.76 0.99
CA ARG A 61 19.78 18.09 -0.35
C ARG A 61 20.84 19.18 -0.29
N ALA A 62 20.64 20.21 0.56
CA ALA A 62 21.61 21.29 0.76
C ALA A 62 22.90 20.81 1.45
N LYS A 63 22.80 19.86 2.40
CA LYS A 63 23.97 19.27 3.07
C LYS A 63 24.80 18.38 2.11
N ALA A 64 24.17 17.75 1.16
CA ALA A 64 24.82 16.88 0.17
C ALA A 64 25.41 17.64 -1.02
N SER A 65 25.76 18.94 -0.88
CA SER A 65 26.20 19.83 -1.96
C SER A 65 27.42 19.33 -2.76
N ASN A 66 28.24 18.44 -2.19
CA ASN A 66 29.40 17.84 -2.85
C ASN A 66 29.16 16.41 -3.35
N GLY A 67 27.92 15.97 -3.41
CA GLY A 67 27.54 14.61 -3.83
C GLY A 67 26.24 14.60 -4.63
N THR A 68 25.84 13.42 -5.05
CA THR A 68 24.57 13.20 -5.75
C THR A 68 23.53 12.73 -4.74
N THR A 69 22.33 13.31 -4.78
CA THR A 69 21.18 12.86 -3.98
C THR A 69 20.16 12.18 -4.85
N PHE A 70 19.52 11.12 -4.33
CA PHE A 70 18.33 10.52 -4.90
C PHE A 70 17.22 10.49 -3.86
N THR A 71 16.09 11.09 -4.20
CA THR A 71 14.86 10.98 -3.39
C THR A 71 14.07 9.78 -3.90
N THR A 72 13.78 8.83 -3.02
CA THR A 72 13.19 7.55 -3.38
C THR A 72 11.94 7.23 -2.57
N LEU A 73 10.98 6.54 -3.20
CA LEU A 73 9.76 6.05 -2.58
C LEU A 73 9.75 4.53 -2.56
N GLY A 74 9.52 3.95 -1.39
CA GLY A 74 9.42 2.51 -1.15
C GLY A 74 8.04 1.91 -1.43
N GLY A 75 7.23 2.53 -2.30
CA GLY A 75 5.87 2.07 -2.64
C GLY A 75 4.79 2.56 -1.68
N ASP A 76 3.56 2.20 -2.00
CA ASP A 76 2.32 2.53 -1.29
C ASP A 76 2.06 4.05 -1.19
N LEU A 77 1.53 4.58 -2.26
CA LEU A 77 1.25 5.99 -2.44
C LEU A 77 -0.21 6.25 -2.87
N ILE A 78 -0.72 5.47 -3.83
CA ILE A 78 -1.94 5.82 -4.59
C ILE A 78 -3.20 5.51 -3.79
N GLY A 79 -3.24 4.38 -3.08
CA GLY A 79 -4.43 3.87 -2.38
C GLY A 79 -4.57 4.31 -0.92
N SER A 80 -5.44 3.61 -0.20
CA SER A 80 -5.59 3.55 1.26
C SER A 80 -6.05 4.81 2.00
N SER A 81 -6.31 5.96 1.35
CA SER A 81 -6.89 7.13 2.04
C SER A 81 -8.27 7.49 1.52
N MET A 82 -9.04 8.20 2.37
CA MET A 82 -10.36 8.74 1.97
C MET A 82 -10.22 9.65 0.74
N MET A 83 -9.19 10.49 0.71
CA MET A 83 -8.93 11.39 -0.43
C MET A 83 -8.63 10.58 -1.69
N SER A 84 -7.79 9.55 -1.59
CA SER A 84 -7.48 8.66 -2.71
C SER A 84 -8.70 7.89 -3.19
N GLY A 85 -9.62 7.51 -2.32
CA GLY A 85 -10.90 6.92 -2.69
C GLY A 85 -11.73 7.81 -3.65
N ILE A 86 -11.66 9.14 -3.47
CA ILE A 86 -12.37 10.13 -4.30
C ILE A 86 -11.54 10.49 -5.54
N THR A 87 -10.27 10.78 -5.39
CA THR A 87 -9.39 11.33 -6.44
C THR A 87 -8.64 10.27 -7.23
N LYS A 88 -8.72 9.01 -6.81
CA LYS A 88 -7.98 7.88 -7.38
C LYS A 88 -6.46 8.13 -7.39
N GLY A 89 -5.95 8.74 -6.31
CA GLY A 89 -4.53 8.98 -6.09
C GLY A 89 -3.89 10.11 -6.87
N THR A 90 -4.65 10.90 -7.66
CA THR A 90 -4.11 12.03 -8.45
C THR A 90 -3.35 13.02 -7.56
N GLN A 91 -3.88 13.36 -6.39
CA GLN A 91 -3.23 14.28 -5.46
C GLN A 91 -1.86 13.78 -4.98
N MET A 92 -1.70 12.46 -4.83
CA MET A 92 -0.44 11.87 -4.37
C MET A 92 0.65 12.01 -5.44
N ILE A 93 0.29 11.82 -6.71
CA ILE A 93 1.21 12.02 -7.84
C ILE A 93 1.58 13.51 -7.97
N GLU A 94 0.61 14.44 -7.80
CA GLU A 94 0.93 15.87 -7.78
C GLU A 94 1.91 16.22 -6.66
N MET A 95 1.72 15.66 -5.46
CA MET A 95 2.61 15.88 -4.31
C MET A 95 4.02 15.33 -4.56
N THR A 96 4.15 14.09 -5.03
CA THR A 96 5.45 13.47 -5.30
C THR A 96 6.20 14.14 -6.44
N ASN A 97 5.49 14.59 -7.47
CA ASN A 97 6.05 15.46 -8.51
C ASN A 97 6.55 16.80 -7.95
N ALA A 98 5.81 17.40 -7.00
CA ALA A 98 6.17 18.70 -6.40
C ALA A 98 7.36 18.60 -5.44
N VAL A 99 7.48 17.51 -4.67
CA VAL A 99 8.64 17.29 -3.78
C VAL A 99 9.90 16.84 -4.52
N GLY A 100 9.78 16.54 -5.83
CA GLY A 100 10.91 16.15 -6.69
C GLY A 100 11.41 14.75 -6.34
N LEU A 101 10.52 13.75 -6.46
CA LEU A 101 10.87 12.33 -6.38
C LEU A 101 11.69 11.93 -7.62
N ASP A 102 12.73 11.13 -7.42
CA ASP A 102 13.60 10.68 -8.52
C ASP A 102 13.26 9.27 -9.00
N ILE A 103 12.85 8.38 -8.10
CA ILE A 103 12.55 6.96 -8.40
C ILE A 103 11.55 6.43 -7.38
N ALA A 104 10.57 5.64 -7.84
CA ALA A 104 9.63 4.91 -7.00
C ALA A 104 9.66 3.42 -7.31
N VAL A 105 9.30 2.58 -6.34
CA VAL A 105 8.91 1.19 -6.56
C VAL A 105 7.40 1.05 -6.39
N VAL A 106 6.80 0.11 -7.09
CA VAL A 106 5.37 -0.21 -6.95
C VAL A 106 5.14 -0.92 -5.62
N GLY A 107 4.16 -0.47 -4.84
CA GLY A 107 3.61 -1.17 -3.68
C GLY A 107 2.27 -1.84 -4.01
N ASN A 108 1.65 -2.52 -3.04
CA ASN A 108 0.37 -3.18 -3.27
C ASN A 108 -0.79 -2.17 -3.38
N HIS A 109 -0.76 -1.08 -2.60
CA HIS A 109 -1.80 -0.05 -2.64
C HIS A 109 -1.79 0.85 -3.88
N GLU A 110 -0.82 0.75 -4.74
CA GLU A 110 -0.87 1.29 -6.10
C GLU A 110 -1.99 0.67 -6.94
N LEU A 111 -2.41 -0.54 -6.61
CA LEU A 111 -3.37 -1.34 -7.37
C LEU A 111 -4.77 -1.40 -6.75
N ASP A 112 -5.04 -0.65 -5.68
CA ASP A 112 -6.35 -0.61 -5.00
C ASP A 112 -7.51 -0.18 -5.91
N PHE A 113 -7.23 0.62 -6.93
CA PHE A 113 -8.21 1.11 -7.90
C PHE A 113 -8.10 0.40 -9.26
N GLY A 114 -7.42 -0.74 -9.30
CA GLY A 114 -7.21 -1.54 -10.51
C GLY A 114 -6.09 -1.05 -11.41
N SER A 115 -5.72 -1.90 -12.35
CA SER A 115 -4.59 -1.69 -13.25
C SER A 115 -4.72 -0.47 -14.16
N GLU A 116 -5.93 -0.12 -14.60
CA GLU A 116 -6.14 1.02 -15.50
C GLU A 116 -5.90 2.37 -14.80
N ILE A 117 -6.35 2.54 -13.56
CA ILE A 117 -6.06 3.73 -12.77
C ILE A 117 -4.56 3.81 -12.48
N PHE A 118 -3.92 2.68 -12.14
CA PHE A 118 -2.48 2.64 -11.94
C PHE A 118 -1.70 3.11 -13.16
N LYS A 119 -2.03 2.62 -14.38
CA LYS A 119 -1.41 3.11 -15.63
C LYS A 119 -1.52 4.62 -15.81
N GLN A 120 -2.70 5.20 -15.49
CA GLN A 120 -2.88 6.65 -15.54
C GLN A 120 -1.96 7.38 -14.56
N ARG A 121 -1.86 6.90 -13.32
CA ARG A 121 -0.98 7.50 -12.29
C ARG A 121 0.49 7.42 -12.68
N VAL A 122 0.91 6.28 -13.24
CA VAL A 122 2.28 6.13 -13.78
C VAL A 122 2.55 7.14 -14.89
N ALA A 123 1.62 7.33 -15.82
CA ALA A 123 1.76 8.28 -16.93
C ALA A 123 1.81 9.75 -16.46
N GLU A 124 1.21 10.10 -15.34
CA GLU A 124 1.23 11.45 -14.73
C GLU A 124 2.50 11.71 -13.91
N SER A 125 3.23 10.65 -13.55
CA SER A 125 4.46 10.75 -12.75
C SER A 125 5.63 11.28 -13.57
N ARG A 126 6.46 12.15 -12.96
CA ARG A 126 7.67 12.72 -13.59
C ARG A 126 8.93 11.91 -13.26
N TYR A 127 8.78 10.74 -12.70
CA TYR A 127 9.83 9.82 -12.28
C TYR A 127 9.49 8.39 -12.72
N PRO A 128 10.48 7.52 -12.91
CA PRO A 128 10.22 6.12 -13.23
C PRO A 128 9.67 5.36 -12.03
N TRP A 129 8.72 4.47 -12.30
CA TRP A 129 8.24 3.44 -11.40
C TRP A 129 8.94 2.11 -11.70
N LEU A 130 9.64 1.57 -10.71
CA LEU A 130 10.28 0.27 -10.80
C LEU A 130 9.29 -0.84 -10.44
N GLY A 131 9.26 -1.86 -11.29
CA GLY A 131 8.43 -3.05 -11.07
C GLY A 131 9.07 -4.24 -11.77
N THR A 132 10.29 -4.63 -11.34
CA THR A 132 11.11 -5.65 -12.03
C THR A 132 10.41 -7.00 -12.04
N ASN A 133 9.63 -7.33 -11.01
CA ASN A 133 8.86 -8.56 -10.92
C ASN A 133 7.36 -8.38 -11.23
N VAL A 134 6.94 -7.20 -11.69
CA VAL A 134 5.55 -6.92 -12.09
C VAL A 134 5.43 -7.11 -13.60
N LEU A 135 4.75 -8.17 -14.02
CA LEU A 135 4.71 -8.61 -15.40
C LEU A 135 3.29 -8.57 -15.96
N GLY A 136 3.19 -8.36 -17.26
CA GLY A 136 1.97 -8.58 -18.01
C GLY A 136 1.75 -10.06 -18.31
N THR A 137 0.60 -10.37 -18.91
CA THR A 137 0.27 -11.75 -19.36
C THR A 137 1.23 -12.27 -20.44
N ASP A 138 1.92 -11.37 -21.14
CA ASP A 138 2.94 -11.69 -22.15
C ASP A 138 4.34 -11.95 -21.51
N GLY A 139 4.47 -11.87 -20.19
CA GLY A 139 5.70 -12.08 -19.45
C GLY A 139 6.70 -10.94 -19.50
N LYS A 140 6.34 -9.79 -20.09
CA LYS A 140 7.16 -8.57 -20.08
C LYS A 140 6.81 -7.69 -18.90
N ILE A 141 7.71 -6.73 -18.59
CA ILE A 141 7.44 -5.70 -17.57
C ILE A 141 6.12 -5.00 -17.89
N TYR A 142 5.27 -4.86 -16.88
CA TYR A 142 3.91 -4.38 -17.05
C TYR A 142 3.84 -2.90 -17.45
N GLY A 143 3.12 -2.62 -18.51
CA GLY A 143 2.76 -1.25 -18.93
C GLY A 143 3.99 -0.34 -19.13
N GLN A 144 4.00 0.79 -18.41
CA GLN A 144 5.07 1.79 -18.45
C GLN A 144 6.10 1.64 -17.31
N LEU A 145 6.02 0.55 -16.53
CA LEU A 145 7.00 0.26 -15.51
C LEU A 145 8.38 0.00 -16.11
N VAL A 146 9.40 0.23 -15.29
CA VAL A 146 10.80 0.00 -15.67
C VAL A 146 11.37 -1.14 -14.83
N GLY A 147 12.06 -2.09 -15.47
CA GLY A 147 12.66 -3.22 -14.76
C GLY A 147 13.90 -2.80 -13.97
N THR A 148 14.81 -2.09 -14.64
CA THR A 148 16.05 -1.58 -14.05
C THR A 148 16.35 -0.17 -14.58
N VAL A 149 17.03 0.64 -13.76
CA VAL A 149 17.46 1.98 -14.16
C VAL A 149 18.89 2.21 -13.67
N THR A 150 19.72 2.92 -14.44
CA THR A 150 21.04 3.38 -14.03
C THR A 150 21.10 4.89 -13.94
N ARG A 151 21.90 5.39 -12.99
CA ARG A 151 22.16 6.84 -12.81
C ARG A 151 23.65 7.07 -12.59
N LYS A 152 24.16 8.16 -13.14
CA LYS A 152 25.55 8.59 -12.93
C LYS A 152 25.70 9.30 -11.58
N VAL A 153 26.81 9.03 -10.90
CA VAL A 153 27.27 9.68 -9.68
C VAL A 153 28.75 10.02 -9.91
N GLY A 154 29.01 11.21 -10.46
CA GLY A 154 30.30 11.50 -11.07
C GLY A 154 30.58 10.54 -12.23
N ASP A 155 31.76 9.93 -12.21
CA ASP A 155 32.17 8.91 -13.21
C ASP A 155 31.65 7.50 -12.91
N LEU A 156 31.03 7.32 -11.73
CA LEU A 156 30.51 6.03 -11.28
C LEU A 156 29.04 5.85 -11.66
N THR A 157 28.55 4.63 -11.58
CA THR A 157 27.19 4.28 -11.98
C THR A 157 26.50 3.54 -10.83
N VAL A 158 25.33 4.06 -10.43
CA VAL A 158 24.41 3.37 -9.50
C VAL A 158 23.27 2.75 -10.29
N GLY A 159 23.04 1.47 -10.08
CA GLY A 159 21.93 0.71 -10.67
C GLY A 159 20.81 0.50 -9.67
N PHE A 160 19.57 0.58 -10.13
CA PHE A 160 18.36 0.39 -9.33
C PHE A 160 17.48 -0.67 -9.95
N PHE A 161 16.83 -1.47 -9.12
CA PHE A 161 15.73 -2.36 -9.51
C PHE A 161 14.64 -2.34 -8.44
N GLY A 162 13.44 -2.79 -8.77
CA GLY A 162 12.29 -2.70 -7.87
C GLY A 162 11.56 -4.01 -7.69
N LEU A 163 11.20 -4.37 -6.46
CA LEU A 163 10.45 -5.59 -6.14
C LEU A 163 9.18 -5.26 -5.36
N LEU A 164 8.09 -5.83 -5.82
CA LEU A 164 6.79 -5.84 -5.15
C LEU A 164 6.53 -7.23 -4.55
N THR A 165 5.88 -7.29 -3.38
CA THR A 165 5.46 -8.55 -2.78
C THR A 165 4.51 -9.32 -3.70
N PRO A 166 4.75 -10.61 -3.97
CA PRO A 166 3.82 -11.45 -4.74
C PRO A 166 2.45 -11.61 -4.08
N ASP A 167 2.35 -11.36 -2.76
CA ASP A 167 1.09 -11.41 -2.01
C ASP A 167 0.10 -10.31 -2.43
N THR A 168 0.52 -9.36 -3.26
CA THR A 168 -0.32 -8.30 -3.85
C THR A 168 -1.58 -8.84 -4.51
N THR A 169 -1.57 -10.06 -5.05
CA THR A 169 -2.76 -10.76 -5.55
C THR A 169 -3.88 -10.90 -4.52
N HIS A 170 -3.54 -10.88 -3.24
CA HIS A 170 -4.47 -11.02 -2.11
C HIS A 170 -4.61 -9.75 -1.29
N LEU A 171 -3.65 -8.83 -1.42
CA LEU A 171 -3.59 -7.58 -0.64
C LEU A 171 -4.22 -6.39 -1.36
N SER A 172 -4.49 -6.50 -2.67
CA SER A 172 -5.01 -5.42 -3.49
C SER A 172 -5.85 -5.93 -4.67
N SER A 173 -6.10 -5.08 -5.66
CA SER A 173 -6.94 -5.37 -6.83
C SER A 173 -6.18 -5.24 -8.16
N PRO A 174 -5.10 -6.01 -8.39
CA PRO A 174 -4.21 -5.82 -9.54
C PRO A 174 -4.88 -6.08 -10.91
N GLY A 175 -5.98 -6.83 -10.91
CA GLY A 175 -6.63 -7.26 -12.15
C GLY A 175 -5.98 -8.52 -12.77
N PRO A 176 -6.65 -9.16 -13.75
CA PRO A 176 -6.20 -10.42 -14.33
C PRO A 176 -5.05 -10.25 -15.33
N ASP A 177 -4.72 -9.05 -15.72
CA ASP A 177 -3.69 -8.71 -16.71
C ASP A 177 -2.28 -8.57 -16.07
N MET A 178 -2.17 -8.70 -14.76
CA MET A 178 -0.91 -8.63 -14.01
C MET A 178 -0.48 -9.98 -13.43
N LYS A 179 0.83 -10.19 -13.36
CA LYS A 179 1.48 -11.33 -12.69
C LYS A 179 2.68 -10.83 -11.88
N PHE A 180 2.94 -11.49 -10.76
CA PHE A 180 4.07 -11.17 -9.91
C PHE A 180 5.05 -12.34 -9.89
N ALA A 181 6.27 -12.10 -10.41
CA ALA A 181 7.31 -13.12 -10.42
C ALA A 181 7.96 -13.26 -9.03
N PRO A 182 8.56 -14.41 -8.72
CA PRO A 182 9.28 -14.62 -7.45
C PRO A 182 10.39 -13.57 -7.25
N ALA A 183 10.42 -12.96 -6.06
CA ALA A 183 11.31 -11.83 -5.77
C ALA A 183 12.80 -12.21 -5.84
N LEU A 184 13.21 -13.34 -5.25
CA LEU A 184 14.62 -13.77 -5.22
C LEU A 184 15.21 -14.06 -6.59
N GLU A 185 14.46 -14.75 -7.45
CA GLU A 185 14.89 -15.08 -8.81
C GLU A 185 15.03 -13.82 -9.65
N THR A 186 14.01 -12.95 -9.55
CA THR A 186 14.00 -11.65 -10.24
C THR A 186 15.19 -10.78 -9.80
N ALA A 187 15.47 -10.73 -8.50
CA ALA A 187 16.61 -9.99 -7.96
C ALA A 187 17.95 -10.48 -8.48
N ARG A 188 18.16 -11.81 -8.52
CA ARG A 188 19.42 -12.40 -9.08
C ARG A 188 19.62 -11.97 -10.53
N ALA A 189 18.56 -12.01 -11.34
CA ALA A 189 18.62 -11.58 -12.73
C ALA A 189 18.88 -10.07 -12.85
N ALA A 190 18.23 -9.25 -12.06
CA ALA A 190 18.38 -7.80 -12.07
C ALA A 190 19.79 -7.35 -11.64
N VAL A 191 20.33 -7.93 -10.55
CA VAL A 191 21.70 -7.66 -10.10
C VAL A 191 22.71 -8.00 -11.20
N LYS A 192 22.56 -9.17 -11.82
CA LYS A 192 23.43 -9.57 -12.94
C LYS A 192 23.33 -8.58 -14.09
N GLN A 193 22.12 -8.23 -14.52
CA GLN A 193 21.90 -7.28 -15.61
C GLN A 193 22.54 -5.91 -15.32
N LEU A 194 22.37 -5.39 -14.10
CA LEU A 194 22.95 -4.10 -13.69
C LEU A 194 24.48 -4.13 -13.64
N ARG A 195 25.08 -5.21 -13.10
CA ARG A 195 26.54 -5.38 -13.06
C ARG A 195 27.13 -5.54 -14.48
N ASP A 196 26.47 -6.31 -15.34
CA ASP A 196 26.86 -6.43 -16.75
C ASP A 196 26.76 -5.08 -17.51
N ALA A 197 25.80 -4.22 -17.12
CA ALA A 197 25.67 -2.86 -17.62
C ALA A 197 26.66 -1.85 -16.98
N GLY A 198 27.57 -2.31 -16.12
CA GLY A 198 28.62 -1.51 -15.52
C GLY A 198 28.21 -0.73 -14.27
N ALA A 199 27.19 -1.17 -13.56
CA ALA A 199 26.81 -0.57 -12.27
C ALA A 199 27.90 -0.85 -11.23
N ASP A 200 28.42 0.20 -10.61
CA ASP A 200 29.39 0.16 -9.52
C ASP A 200 28.71 -0.09 -8.16
N MET A 201 27.48 0.37 -7.99
CA MET A 201 26.63 0.14 -6.83
C MET A 201 25.24 -0.33 -7.29
N VAL A 202 24.62 -1.25 -6.55
CA VAL A 202 23.26 -1.76 -6.83
C VAL A 202 22.35 -1.52 -5.63
N VAL A 203 21.24 -0.86 -5.89
CA VAL A 203 20.18 -0.51 -4.93
C VAL A 203 18.92 -1.27 -5.28
N ALA A 204 18.37 -2.00 -4.34
CA ALA A 204 17.04 -2.57 -4.43
C ALA A 204 16.03 -1.60 -3.78
N LEU A 205 15.07 -1.13 -4.56
CA LEU A 205 13.85 -0.53 -3.98
C LEU A 205 12.86 -1.67 -3.79
N THR A 206 12.37 -1.88 -2.58
CA THR A 206 11.49 -3.01 -2.29
C THR A 206 10.19 -2.57 -1.64
N HIS A 207 9.12 -3.28 -2.00
CA HIS A 207 7.89 -3.25 -1.24
C HIS A 207 7.58 -4.68 -0.79
N LEU A 208 8.39 -5.16 0.14
CA LEU A 208 8.38 -6.51 0.71
C LEU A 208 8.28 -6.41 2.23
N ASN A 209 7.85 -7.49 2.89
CA ASN A 209 7.98 -7.54 4.35
C ASN A 209 9.46 -7.68 4.77
N LEU A 210 9.78 -7.35 6.02
CA LEU A 210 11.14 -7.38 6.55
C LEU A 210 11.81 -8.76 6.42
N ALA A 211 11.06 -9.84 6.60
CA ALA A 211 11.62 -11.19 6.51
C ALA A 211 12.14 -11.48 5.11
N ASP A 212 11.39 -11.06 4.08
CA ASP A 212 11.77 -11.22 2.67
C ASP A 212 12.95 -10.30 2.30
N ASP A 213 12.99 -9.05 2.79
CA ASP A 213 14.14 -8.15 2.58
C ASP A 213 15.42 -8.73 3.21
N ARG A 214 15.33 -9.35 4.38
CA ARG A 214 16.45 -10.01 5.03
C ARG A 214 16.89 -11.26 4.27
N GLU A 215 15.96 -12.06 3.78
CA GLU A 215 16.27 -13.20 2.92
C GLU A 215 16.95 -12.73 1.63
N LEU A 216 16.41 -11.65 1.01
CA LEU A 216 16.97 -11.06 -0.21
C LEU A 216 18.46 -10.74 -0.07
N VAL A 217 18.89 -10.03 0.99
CA VAL A 217 20.29 -9.65 1.17
C VAL A 217 21.20 -10.82 1.55
N ARG A 218 20.66 -11.88 2.15
CA ARG A 218 21.41 -13.12 2.47
C ARG A 218 21.66 -13.96 1.21
N GLU A 219 20.62 -14.12 0.38
CA GLU A 219 20.59 -15.06 -0.74
C GLU A 219 21.03 -14.44 -2.07
N VAL A 220 20.91 -13.11 -2.25
CA VAL A 220 21.27 -12.42 -3.48
C VAL A 220 22.48 -11.54 -3.27
N LYS A 221 23.66 -12.04 -3.67
CA LYS A 221 24.91 -11.29 -3.55
C LYS A 221 24.98 -10.16 -4.58
N GLY A 222 25.57 -9.03 -4.17
CA GLY A 222 25.77 -7.88 -5.04
C GLY A 222 24.70 -6.79 -4.89
N ILE A 223 23.77 -6.92 -3.99
CA ILE A 223 22.92 -5.82 -3.50
C ILE A 223 23.71 -5.08 -2.42
N ASP A 224 23.85 -3.76 -2.55
CA ASP A 224 24.60 -2.91 -1.62
C ASP A 224 23.67 -2.20 -0.63
N VAL A 225 22.42 -1.91 -1.04
CA VAL A 225 21.41 -1.21 -0.23
C VAL A 225 20.01 -1.72 -0.60
N VAL A 226 19.16 -1.88 0.39
CA VAL A 226 17.72 -2.06 0.27
C VAL A 226 17.01 -0.83 0.85
N LEU A 227 16.20 -0.15 0.03
CA LEU A 227 15.34 0.96 0.42
C LEU A 227 13.90 0.45 0.32
N GLY A 228 13.32 0.07 1.47
CA GLY A 228 12.10 -0.72 1.53
C GLY A 228 10.88 0.04 2.04
N GLY A 229 9.69 -0.51 1.76
CA GLY A 229 8.40 -0.11 2.30
C GLY A 229 7.64 -1.29 2.90
N HIS A 230 6.30 -1.23 2.89
CA HIS A 230 5.37 -2.26 3.32
C HIS A 230 5.21 -2.43 4.84
N ASP A 231 6.30 -2.56 5.58
CA ASP A 231 6.22 -2.51 7.03
C ASP A 231 6.17 -1.05 7.48
N HIS A 232 5.18 -0.69 8.26
CA HIS A 232 4.99 0.67 8.75
C HIS A 232 5.91 1.02 9.92
N ASP A 233 6.87 0.15 10.24
CA ASP A 233 7.84 0.37 11.31
C ASP A 233 9.13 1.03 10.78
N PRO A 234 9.61 2.11 11.40
CA PRO A 234 10.88 2.71 11.02
C PRO A 234 12.04 1.83 11.47
N MET A 235 12.91 1.41 10.53
CA MET A 235 14.00 0.50 10.85
C MET A 235 15.23 0.70 9.97
N GLN A 236 16.39 0.33 10.52
CA GLN A 236 17.67 0.34 9.85
C GLN A 236 18.47 -0.88 10.31
N ILE A 237 18.79 -1.79 9.38
CA ILE A 237 19.45 -3.07 9.67
C ILE A 237 20.61 -3.24 8.71
N TYR A 238 21.80 -3.55 9.21
CA TYR A 238 22.95 -3.93 8.38
C TYR A 238 23.12 -5.44 8.43
N GLU A 239 22.85 -6.10 7.31
CA GLU A 239 22.87 -7.56 7.22
C GLU A 239 23.33 -8.02 5.83
N GLY A 240 24.01 -9.16 5.76
CA GLY A 240 24.45 -9.74 4.48
C GLY A 240 25.42 -8.88 3.67
N GLY A 241 25.95 -7.80 4.25
CA GLY A 241 26.79 -6.81 3.57
C GLY A 241 26.02 -5.65 2.97
N ALA A 242 24.70 -5.57 3.16
CA ALA A 242 23.83 -4.51 2.70
C ALA A 242 23.13 -3.77 3.87
N LEU A 243 22.79 -2.51 3.66
CA LEU A 243 21.96 -1.74 4.58
C LEU A 243 20.50 -1.85 4.12
N ILE A 244 19.61 -2.29 5.01
CA ILE A 244 18.14 -2.30 4.82
C ILE A 244 17.58 -1.10 5.58
N VAL A 245 16.77 -0.27 4.90
CA VAL A 245 16.16 0.94 5.47
C VAL A 245 14.67 0.97 5.15
N LYS A 246 13.83 1.21 6.16
CA LYS A 246 12.40 1.51 6.04
C LYS A 246 12.09 2.74 6.88
N ALA A 247 11.30 3.67 6.36
CA ALA A 247 11.06 4.99 6.96
C ALA A 247 9.73 5.08 7.75
N GLY A 248 9.11 3.95 8.05
CA GLY A 248 7.80 3.94 8.70
C GLY A 248 6.67 4.20 7.69
N TYR A 249 5.80 5.16 7.96
CA TYR A 249 4.67 5.50 7.09
C TYR A 249 4.29 6.98 7.22
N ASP A 250 3.42 7.47 6.33
CA ASP A 250 2.85 8.83 6.30
C ASP A 250 3.88 9.97 6.40
N GLY A 251 5.13 9.72 5.98
CA GLY A 251 6.18 10.71 6.08
C GLY A 251 6.56 11.05 7.53
N HIS A 252 6.29 10.16 8.49
CA HIS A 252 6.70 10.33 9.88
C HIS A 252 8.21 10.49 10.04
N TYR A 253 8.96 9.86 9.13
CA TYR A 253 10.42 9.93 9.08
C TYR A 253 10.89 10.13 7.64
N LEU A 254 11.99 10.84 7.49
CA LEU A 254 12.86 10.82 6.33
C LEU A 254 14.06 9.93 6.66
N ALA A 255 14.28 8.89 5.90
CA ALA A 255 15.49 8.09 6.00
C ALA A 255 16.59 8.71 5.14
N VAL A 256 17.76 8.88 5.72
CA VAL A 256 18.96 9.36 5.04
C VAL A 256 20.01 8.27 5.08
N ALA A 257 20.51 7.83 3.94
CA ALA A 257 21.57 6.84 3.83
C ALA A 257 22.64 7.36 2.87
N GLN A 258 23.86 7.58 3.38
CA GLN A 258 24.98 8.12 2.62
C GLN A 258 26.07 7.07 2.45
N PHE A 259 26.56 6.95 1.22
CA PHE A 259 27.64 6.03 0.85
C PHE A 259 28.73 6.74 0.08
N GLU A 260 29.96 6.31 0.28
CA GLU A 260 31.08 6.61 -0.61
C GLU A 260 31.33 5.39 -1.50
N ILE A 261 31.36 5.60 -2.80
CA ILE A 261 31.72 4.60 -3.79
C ILE A 261 33.17 4.88 -4.18
N GLU A 262 34.04 3.89 -3.99
CA GLU A 262 35.46 3.96 -4.35
C GLU A 262 35.79 2.88 -5.39
N LYS A 263 36.27 3.29 -6.56
CA LYS A 263 36.68 2.38 -7.63
C LYS A 263 38.18 2.53 -7.87
N THR A 264 38.89 1.44 -7.70
CA THR A 264 40.35 1.39 -7.89
C THR A 264 40.71 0.35 -8.94
N GLN A 265 41.85 0.52 -9.61
CA GLN A 265 42.37 -0.47 -10.52
C GLN A 265 43.28 -1.42 -9.75
N GLY A 266 42.82 -2.63 -9.53
CA GLY A 266 43.61 -3.70 -8.94
C GLY A 266 44.35 -4.56 -9.97
N GLN A 267 45.21 -5.46 -9.51
CA GLN A 267 45.97 -6.37 -10.39
C GLN A 267 45.09 -7.32 -11.23
N ARG A 268 43.87 -7.60 -10.77
CA ARG A 268 42.90 -8.49 -11.44
C ARG A 268 41.73 -7.73 -12.10
N GLY A 269 41.91 -6.43 -12.33
CA GLY A 269 40.85 -5.55 -12.88
C GLY A 269 40.29 -4.57 -11.85
N PRO A 270 39.23 -3.81 -12.21
CA PRO A 270 38.65 -2.81 -11.33
C PRO A 270 38.04 -3.44 -10.08
N GLN A 271 38.28 -2.80 -8.94
CA GLN A 271 37.71 -3.18 -7.64
C GLN A 271 36.84 -2.03 -7.13
N VAL A 272 35.61 -2.32 -6.75
CA VAL A 272 34.65 -1.35 -6.21
C VAL A 272 34.43 -1.67 -4.73
N ARG A 273 34.47 -0.62 -3.90
CA ARG A 273 34.14 -0.66 -2.48
C ARG A 273 33.00 0.29 -2.22
N ILE A 274 31.95 -0.17 -1.57
CA ILE A 274 30.82 0.63 -1.12
C ILE A 274 30.97 0.80 0.39
N LEU A 275 31.17 2.03 0.82
CA LEU A 275 31.45 2.38 2.22
C LEU A 275 30.24 3.14 2.79
N PRO A 276 29.43 2.54 3.66
CA PRO A 276 28.41 3.29 4.39
C PRO A 276 29.09 4.37 5.24
N ARG A 277 28.64 5.63 5.08
CA ARG A 277 29.19 6.78 5.82
C ARG A 277 28.27 7.22 6.93
N GLU A 278 26.99 7.30 6.61
CA GLU A 278 25.96 7.72 7.54
C GLU A 278 24.62 7.09 7.18
N TRP A 279 23.86 6.71 8.18
CA TRP A 279 22.44 6.37 8.03
C TRP A 279 21.68 6.81 9.27
N ARG A 280 20.53 7.44 9.07
CA ARG A 280 19.67 7.93 10.13
C ARG A 280 18.23 8.08 9.68
N LEU A 281 17.32 8.07 10.65
CA LEU A 281 15.92 8.41 10.50
C LEU A 281 15.70 9.79 11.16
N ILE A 282 15.16 10.72 10.40
CA ILE A 282 14.87 12.08 10.87
C ILE A 282 13.36 12.19 11.01
N SER A 283 12.88 12.42 12.24
CA SER A 283 11.45 12.63 12.50
C SER A 283 10.98 13.96 11.93
N THR A 284 9.78 13.97 11.36
CA THR A 284 9.08 15.20 10.93
C THR A 284 8.36 15.90 12.08
N ALA A 285 8.32 15.31 13.28
CA ALA A 285 7.69 15.93 14.45
C ALA A 285 8.35 17.26 14.80
N GLY A 286 7.54 18.32 14.90
CA GLY A 286 8.00 19.68 15.21
C GLY A 286 8.74 20.38 14.05
N VAL A 287 8.83 19.79 12.87
CA VAL A 287 9.43 20.42 11.70
C VAL A 287 8.46 21.41 11.08
N ALA A 288 8.91 22.65 10.86
CA ALA A 288 8.12 23.68 10.22
C ALA A 288 7.76 23.25 8.78
N PRO A 289 6.49 23.37 8.35
CA PRO A 289 6.07 22.96 7.02
C PRO A 289 6.66 23.85 5.93
N ASP A 290 7.05 23.27 4.81
CA ASP A 290 7.41 24.03 3.61
C ASP A 290 6.18 24.78 3.08
N PRO A 291 6.25 26.11 2.90
CA PRO A 291 5.07 26.93 2.60
C PRO A 291 4.48 26.64 1.22
N GLN A 292 5.29 26.24 0.23
CA GLN A 292 4.79 25.93 -1.12
C GLN A 292 4.01 24.61 -1.11
N ILE A 293 4.55 23.60 -0.45
CA ILE A 293 3.89 22.30 -0.33
C ILE A 293 2.66 22.40 0.57
N ALA A 294 2.72 23.17 1.66
CA ALA A 294 1.55 23.40 2.53
C ALA A 294 0.38 24.06 1.75
N ALA A 295 0.67 25.02 0.88
CA ALA A 295 -0.36 25.63 0.03
C ALA A 295 -0.99 24.62 -0.94
N LEU A 296 -0.18 23.73 -1.53
CA LEU A 296 -0.66 22.67 -2.42
C LEU A 296 -1.53 21.66 -1.64
N VAL A 297 -1.08 21.23 -0.46
CA VAL A 297 -1.85 20.37 0.45
C VAL A 297 -3.22 20.99 0.75
N LYS A 298 -3.23 22.27 1.16
CA LYS A 298 -4.48 22.97 1.44
C LYS A 298 -5.43 23.00 0.24
N THR A 299 -4.90 23.16 -0.97
CA THR A 299 -5.73 23.15 -2.19
C THR A 299 -6.45 21.81 -2.36
N HIS A 300 -5.76 20.67 -2.08
CA HIS A 300 -6.36 19.35 -2.16
C HIS A 300 -7.37 19.12 -1.04
N GLU A 301 -7.08 19.56 0.19
CA GLU A 301 -7.99 19.44 1.33
C GLU A 301 -9.28 20.27 1.12
N ASP A 302 -9.17 21.51 0.62
CA ASP A 302 -10.32 22.36 0.30
C ASP A 302 -11.22 21.70 -0.79
N ARG A 303 -10.59 21.05 -1.78
CA ARG A 303 -11.33 20.29 -2.82
C ARG A 303 -12.00 19.04 -2.24
N LEU A 304 -11.32 18.34 -1.34
CA LEU A 304 -11.88 17.19 -0.65
C LEU A 304 -13.07 17.59 0.20
N ASP A 305 -12.93 18.64 1.02
CA ASP A 305 -14.03 19.15 1.86
C ASP A 305 -15.25 19.50 1.02
N ALA A 306 -15.06 20.20 -0.11
CA ALA A 306 -16.16 20.51 -1.04
C ALA A 306 -16.80 19.23 -1.61
N ALA A 307 -16.00 18.23 -2.01
CA ALA A 307 -16.50 16.97 -2.53
C ALA A 307 -17.21 16.12 -1.48
N LEU A 308 -16.77 16.19 -0.23
CA LEU A 308 -17.38 15.48 0.90
C LEU A 308 -18.71 16.06 1.32
N LEU A 309 -18.91 17.37 1.16
CA LEU A 309 -20.17 18.04 1.50
C LEU A 309 -21.27 17.84 0.46
N VAL A 310 -20.99 17.20 -0.68
CA VAL A 310 -22.01 16.90 -1.70
C VAL A 310 -23.10 16.00 -1.10
N PRO A 311 -24.36 16.44 -1.11
CA PRO A 311 -25.49 15.62 -0.66
C PRO A 311 -25.63 14.35 -1.50
N VAL A 312 -25.87 13.22 -0.86
CA VAL A 312 -26.23 11.96 -1.52
C VAL A 312 -27.71 11.66 -1.41
N GLY A 313 -28.42 12.31 -0.48
CA GLY A 313 -29.85 12.17 -0.26
C GLY A 313 -30.27 12.64 1.13
N LYS A 314 -31.44 12.18 1.58
CA LYS A 314 -31.97 12.49 2.91
C LYS A 314 -32.41 11.21 3.61
N THR A 315 -32.45 11.25 4.94
CA THR A 315 -33.17 10.24 5.70
C THR A 315 -34.54 10.81 6.14
N GLY A 316 -35.62 10.10 5.88
CA GLY A 316 -36.94 10.45 6.37
C GLY A 316 -37.20 9.98 7.79
N VAL A 317 -36.34 9.15 8.36
CA VAL A 317 -36.43 8.60 9.72
C VAL A 317 -35.14 8.85 10.49
N ALA A 318 -35.18 8.79 11.81
CA ALA A 318 -33.99 8.87 12.63
C ALA A 318 -33.10 7.61 12.41
N LEU A 319 -31.78 7.80 12.31
CA LEU A 319 -30.81 6.72 12.20
C LEU A 319 -29.88 6.71 13.42
N ASP A 320 -29.57 5.53 13.94
CA ASP A 320 -28.67 5.34 15.08
C ASP A 320 -27.50 4.44 14.69
N SER A 321 -26.31 5.03 14.56
CA SER A 321 -25.05 4.33 14.27
C SER A 321 -24.15 4.19 15.52
N ARG A 322 -24.65 4.57 16.70
CA ARG A 322 -23.86 4.46 17.93
C ARG A 322 -23.41 3.03 18.17
N ARG A 323 -22.15 2.88 18.59
CA ARG A 323 -21.51 1.59 18.84
C ARG A 323 -22.38 0.66 19.70
N ALA A 324 -23.00 1.22 20.74
CA ALA A 324 -23.87 0.45 21.64
C ALA A 324 -25.12 -0.11 20.95
N ALA A 325 -25.60 0.53 19.88
CA ALA A 325 -26.74 0.10 19.09
C ALA A 325 -26.32 -0.91 18.01
N VAL A 326 -25.41 -0.52 17.10
CA VAL A 326 -25.03 -1.33 15.93
C VAL A 326 -24.27 -2.63 16.29
N ARG A 327 -23.81 -2.78 17.53
CA ARG A 327 -23.11 -4.00 17.99
C ARG A 327 -23.95 -4.86 18.95
N ARG A 328 -25.22 -4.53 19.11
CA ARG A 328 -26.06 -5.21 20.09
C ARG A 328 -27.45 -5.58 19.59
N GLN A 329 -27.99 -4.80 18.67
CA GLN A 329 -29.35 -4.98 18.20
C GLN A 329 -29.51 -4.58 16.72
N GLU A 330 -30.61 -4.98 16.10
CA GLU A 330 -31.00 -4.50 14.79
C GLU A 330 -31.13 -2.98 14.79
N THR A 331 -30.58 -2.33 13.77
CA THR A 331 -30.71 -0.87 13.57
C THR A 331 -31.15 -0.54 12.15
N ALA A 332 -31.89 0.55 11.99
CA ALA A 332 -32.34 1.01 10.67
C ALA A 332 -31.15 1.28 9.72
N ILE A 333 -30.06 1.87 10.24
CA ILE A 333 -28.84 2.14 9.42
C ILE A 333 -28.14 0.81 9.03
N GLY A 334 -28.07 -0.16 9.92
CA GLY A 334 -27.49 -1.47 9.60
C GLY A 334 -28.33 -2.23 8.55
N ASN A 335 -29.67 -2.16 8.66
CA ASN A 335 -30.57 -2.72 7.67
C ASN A 335 -30.36 -2.05 6.30
N MET A 336 -30.31 -0.71 6.26
CA MET A 336 -30.06 0.04 5.02
C MET A 336 -28.75 -0.37 4.33
N MET A 337 -27.65 -0.47 5.08
CA MET A 337 -26.35 -0.87 4.51
C MET A 337 -26.37 -2.30 3.98
N SER A 338 -27.01 -3.23 4.70
CA SER A 338 -27.17 -4.60 4.24
C SER A 338 -28.09 -4.69 3.01
N ASP A 339 -29.15 -3.87 2.95
CA ASP A 339 -30.04 -3.77 1.76
C ASP A 339 -29.27 -3.26 0.55
N ALA A 340 -28.44 -2.23 0.74
CA ALA A 340 -27.66 -1.63 -0.34
C ALA A 340 -26.74 -2.65 -1.00
N ILE A 341 -25.96 -3.42 -0.23
CA ILE A 341 -25.05 -4.42 -0.79
C ILE A 341 -25.79 -5.63 -1.37
N ARG A 342 -26.93 -6.04 -0.79
CA ARG A 342 -27.76 -7.12 -1.32
C ARG A 342 -28.37 -6.74 -2.66
N GLU A 343 -28.94 -5.54 -2.78
CA GLU A 343 -29.56 -5.03 -4.02
C GLU A 343 -28.51 -4.87 -5.13
N PHE A 344 -27.37 -4.27 -4.82
CA PHE A 344 -26.28 -4.06 -5.76
C PHE A 344 -25.77 -5.38 -6.37
N THR A 345 -25.58 -6.39 -5.55
CA THR A 345 -25.05 -7.71 -5.97
C THR A 345 -26.13 -8.66 -6.47
N LYS A 346 -27.42 -8.32 -6.31
CA LYS A 346 -28.58 -9.20 -6.56
C LYS A 346 -28.48 -10.52 -5.78
N ALA A 347 -28.01 -10.45 -4.55
CA ALA A 347 -27.82 -11.60 -3.68
C ALA A 347 -29.16 -12.06 -3.03
N ASP A 348 -29.21 -13.33 -2.62
CA ASP A 348 -30.34 -13.87 -1.85
C ASP A 348 -30.36 -13.23 -0.44
N ALA A 349 -29.18 -13.03 0.13
CA ALA A 349 -28.99 -12.51 1.47
C ALA A 349 -27.76 -11.61 1.57
N ALA A 350 -27.69 -10.78 2.62
CA ALA A 350 -26.50 -9.99 2.92
C ALA A 350 -26.25 -9.92 4.44
N ILE A 351 -24.96 -9.81 4.80
CA ILE A 351 -24.48 -9.56 6.17
C ILE A 351 -23.54 -8.37 6.16
N THR A 352 -23.80 -7.40 7.02
CA THR A 352 -22.87 -6.31 7.36
C THR A 352 -22.54 -6.42 8.85
N ASN A 353 -21.26 -6.44 9.21
CA ASN A 353 -20.84 -6.50 10.61
C ASN A 353 -20.93 -5.11 11.27
N GLY A 354 -21.45 -5.05 12.50
CA GLY A 354 -21.59 -3.80 13.26
C GLY A 354 -20.25 -3.11 13.55
N GLY A 355 -19.13 -3.84 13.48
CA GLY A 355 -17.78 -3.30 13.56
C GLY A 355 -17.38 -2.47 12.35
N GLY A 356 -18.00 -2.70 11.20
CA GLY A 356 -17.80 -1.90 9.99
C GLY A 356 -18.49 -0.52 10.04
N ILE A 357 -19.49 -0.33 10.92
CA ILE A 357 -20.25 0.92 11.09
C ILE A 357 -19.61 1.77 12.19
N ARG A 358 -19.09 2.95 11.86
CA ARG A 358 -18.13 3.68 12.70
C ARG A 358 -18.51 5.11 13.05
N GLY A 359 -19.62 5.66 12.55
CA GLY A 359 -20.02 7.06 12.78
C GLY A 359 -20.26 7.40 14.24
N ASP A 360 -20.70 6.42 15.04
CA ASP A 360 -20.98 6.53 16.50
C ASP A 360 -21.86 7.74 16.85
N ARG A 361 -22.90 7.95 16.07
CA ARG A 361 -23.79 9.12 16.14
C ARG A 361 -25.23 8.81 15.78
N THR A 362 -26.10 9.79 15.95
CA THR A 362 -27.49 9.76 15.47
C THR A 362 -27.70 10.78 14.36
N TYR A 363 -28.61 10.46 13.45
CA TYR A 363 -29.11 11.38 12.43
C TYR A 363 -30.60 11.60 12.70
N GLU A 364 -31.03 12.86 12.70
CA GLU A 364 -32.45 13.21 12.87
C GLU A 364 -33.26 12.91 11.61
N ALA A 365 -34.56 12.64 11.76
CA ALA A 365 -35.45 12.51 10.64
C ALA A 365 -35.45 13.80 9.79
N GLY A 366 -35.34 13.68 8.48
CA GLY A 366 -35.20 14.79 7.54
C GLY A 366 -33.76 15.27 7.30
N ALA A 367 -32.78 14.73 8.01
CA ALA A 367 -31.36 15.11 7.82
C ALA A 367 -30.90 14.84 6.40
N THR A 368 -30.16 15.79 5.84
CA THR A 368 -29.41 15.59 4.59
C THR A 368 -28.18 14.76 4.88
N LEU A 369 -27.99 13.70 4.13
CA LEU A 369 -26.82 12.84 4.17
C LEU A 369 -25.85 13.26 3.08
N THR A 370 -24.59 13.46 3.45
CA THR A 370 -23.51 13.84 2.54
C THR A 370 -22.58 12.64 2.28
N ARG A 371 -21.70 12.77 1.29
CA ARG A 371 -20.62 11.78 1.09
C ARG A 371 -19.78 11.61 2.35
N LYS A 372 -19.52 12.71 3.09
CA LYS A 372 -18.78 12.69 4.36
C LYS A 372 -19.48 11.82 5.39
N ASP A 373 -20.80 11.91 5.51
CA ASP A 373 -21.55 11.10 6.45
C ASP A 373 -21.39 9.61 6.13
N VAL A 374 -21.55 9.21 4.87
CA VAL A 374 -21.40 7.80 4.47
C VAL A 374 -19.98 7.31 4.67
N LEU A 375 -18.97 8.11 4.33
CA LEU A 375 -17.56 7.74 4.53
C LEU A 375 -17.15 7.73 6.02
N THR A 376 -17.81 8.55 6.87
CA THR A 376 -17.64 8.49 8.32
C THR A 376 -18.21 7.20 8.90
N GLU A 377 -19.35 6.75 8.35
CA GLU A 377 -19.94 5.46 8.75
C GLU A 377 -19.12 4.25 8.27
N LEU A 378 -18.49 4.33 7.09
CA LEU A 378 -17.77 3.24 6.41
C LEU A 378 -16.33 3.67 6.05
N PRO A 379 -15.45 3.91 7.05
CA PRO A 379 -14.14 4.54 6.80
C PRO A 379 -13.06 3.58 6.29
N PHE A 380 -13.28 2.26 6.32
CA PHE A 380 -12.22 1.26 6.08
C PHE A 380 -11.94 0.98 4.60
N GLY A 381 -12.70 1.58 3.68
CA GLY A 381 -12.54 1.28 2.26
C GLY A 381 -12.97 -0.13 1.86
N ASN A 382 -13.74 -0.81 2.70
CA ASN A 382 -14.18 -2.19 2.45
C ASN A 382 -14.91 -2.35 1.12
N LEU A 383 -14.62 -3.44 0.42
CA LEU A 383 -15.21 -3.81 -0.87
C LEU A 383 -16.44 -4.71 -0.67
N THR A 384 -17.43 -4.58 -1.56
CA THR A 384 -18.61 -5.45 -1.56
C THR A 384 -18.36 -6.67 -2.42
N VAL A 385 -18.28 -7.84 -1.80
CA VAL A 385 -18.06 -9.13 -2.47
C VAL A 385 -19.32 -9.99 -2.43
N LEU A 386 -19.40 -10.96 -3.37
CA LEU A 386 -20.50 -11.92 -3.48
C LEU A 386 -19.95 -13.35 -3.38
N LEU A 387 -20.46 -14.09 -2.40
CA LEU A 387 -20.10 -15.48 -2.16
C LEU A 387 -21.25 -16.43 -2.52
N GLU A 388 -20.92 -17.61 -2.99
CA GLU A 388 -21.80 -18.76 -3.04
C GLU A 388 -21.49 -19.67 -1.83
N ILE A 389 -22.44 -19.84 -0.92
CA ILE A 389 -22.22 -20.49 0.37
C ILE A 389 -23.34 -21.50 0.70
N SER A 390 -22.99 -22.60 1.37
CA SER A 390 -23.99 -23.56 1.84
C SER A 390 -24.84 -22.97 2.98
N GLY A 391 -26.10 -23.40 3.11
CA GLY A 391 -26.94 -22.97 4.23
C GLY A 391 -26.39 -23.38 5.59
N ALA A 392 -25.65 -24.49 5.66
CA ALA A 392 -24.97 -24.92 6.87
C ALA A 392 -23.86 -23.94 7.28
N ASP A 393 -23.01 -23.50 6.33
CA ASP A 393 -21.93 -22.54 6.60
C ASP A 393 -22.48 -21.14 6.84
N LEU A 394 -23.53 -20.70 6.14
CA LEU A 394 -24.23 -19.45 6.40
C LEU A 394 -24.81 -19.41 7.83
N ARG A 395 -25.45 -20.49 8.29
CA ARG A 395 -25.92 -20.60 9.66
C ARG A 395 -24.75 -20.51 10.65
N THR A 396 -23.64 -21.18 10.36
CA THR A 396 -22.44 -21.14 11.20
C THR A 396 -21.87 -19.72 11.26
N ALA A 397 -21.81 -18.99 10.14
CA ALA A 397 -21.35 -17.60 10.10
C ALA A 397 -22.20 -16.70 11.01
N LEU A 398 -23.51 -16.89 11.02
CA LEU A 398 -24.40 -16.13 11.90
C LEU A 398 -24.23 -16.49 13.38
N GLU A 399 -23.93 -17.76 13.71
CA GLU A 399 -23.53 -18.15 15.08
C GLU A 399 -22.21 -17.51 15.49
N GLU A 400 -21.22 -17.44 14.57
CA GLU A 400 -19.95 -16.72 14.79
C GLU A 400 -20.21 -15.23 15.07
N GLY A 401 -21.09 -14.59 14.28
CA GLY A 401 -21.48 -13.19 14.46
C GLY A 401 -22.14 -12.92 15.82
N LEU A 402 -22.95 -13.86 16.32
CA LEU A 402 -23.63 -13.73 17.62
C LEU A 402 -22.79 -14.17 18.82
N SER A 403 -21.62 -14.76 18.61
CA SER A 403 -20.83 -15.42 19.67
C SER A 403 -20.32 -14.49 20.78
N GLN A 404 -20.29 -13.17 20.55
CA GLN A 404 -19.79 -12.15 21.49
C GLN A 404 -20.73 -10.94 21.58
N VAL A 405 -22.04 -11.17 21.49
CA VAL A 405 -23.04 -10.10 21.54
C VAL A 405 -23.03 -9.34 22.88
N GLU A 406 -22.66 -10.01 23.98
CA GLU A 406 -22.53 -9.43 25.31
C GLU A 406 -21.38 -8.43 25.41
N ASP A 407 -20.31 -8.65 24.62
CA ASP A 407 -19.07 -7.88 24.65
C ASP A 407 -19.12 -6.66 23.71
N LEU A 408 -20.24 -6.39 23.04
CA LEU A 408 -20.40 -5.36 21.99
C LEU A 408 -19.30 -5.51 20.91
N ALA A 409 -19.00 -6.76 20.55
CA ALA A 409 -17.97 -7.06 19.57
C ALA A 409 -18.38 -6.65 18.16
N GLY A 410 -17.40 -6.30 17.32
CA GLY A 410 -17.63 -5.84 15.94
C GLY A 410 -18.35 -6.85 15.04
N ARG A 411 -18.27 -8.13 15.37
CA ARG A 411 -18.89 -9.23 14.61
C ARG A 411 -20.41 -9.26 14.59
N PHE A 412 -21.12 -8.47 15.43
CA PHE A 412 -22.58 -8.47 15.48
C PHE A 412 -23.18 -8.20 14.08
N PRO A 413 -24.09 -9.08 13.56
CA PRO A 413 -24.56 -8.99 12.19
C PRO A 413 -25.74 -8.03 12.02
N HIS A 414 -25.76 -7.29 10.91
CA HIS A 414 -26.97 -6.69 10.33
C HIS A 414 -27.34 -7.45 9.06
N LEU A 415 -28.62 -7.67 8.83
CA LEU A 415 -29.12 -8.63 7.86
C LEU A 415 -29.97 -7.99 6.77
N SER A 416 -29.88 -8.54 5.56
CA SER A 416 -30.86 -8.31 4.50
C SER A 416 -31.23 -9.64 3.82
N GLY A 417 -32.50 -9.79 3.44
CA GLY A 417 -33.03 -11.02 2.86
C GLY A 417 -33.17 -12.19 3.84
N MET A 418 -32.93 -11.96 5.14
CA MET A 418 -32.97 -12.97 6.20
C MET A 418 -33.78 -12.49 7.39
N LYS A 419 -34.32 -13.45 8.14
CA LYS A 419 -34.89 -13.23 9.47
C LYS A 419 -34.30 -14.25 10.44
N LEU A 420 -33.78 -13.77 11.56
CA LEU A 420 -33.08 -14.56 12.57
C LEU A 420 -33.62 -14.26 13.96
N VAL A 421 -33.97 -15.32 14.69
CA VAL A 421 -34.30 -15.28 16.13
C VAL A 421 -33.17 -15.97 16.87
N PHE A 422 -32.64 -15.34 17.92
CA PHE A 422 -31.57 -15.89 18.74
C PHE A 422 -31.85 -15.72 20.25
N ASP A 423 -31.21 -16.54 21.07
CA ASP A 423 -31.20 -16.46 22.52
C ASP A 423 -29.75 -16.34 23.02
N ALA A 424 -29.37 -15.17 23.51
CA ALA A 424 -28.02 -14.90 23.99
C ALA A 424 -27.63 -15.72 25.25
N ARG A 425 -28.60 -16.26 25.99
CA ARG A 425 -28.37 -17.08 27.17
C ARG A 425 -27.88 -18.49 26.83
N ARG A 426 -28.08 -18.92 25.57
CA ARG A 426 -27.60 -20.22 25.08
C ARG A 426 -26.07 -20.20 24.90
N PRO A 427 -25.45 -21.39 24.93
CA PRO A 427 -24.01 -21.48 24.65
C PRO A 427 -23.62 -20.85 23.33
N LYS A 428 -22.42 -20.25 23.26
CA LYS A 428 -21.83 -19.75 22.03
C LYS A 428 -21.87 -20.83 20.95
N MET A 429 -22.14 -20.48 19.71
CA MET A 429 -22.32 -21.37 18.56
C MET A 429 -23.60 -22.24 18.60
N SER A 430 -24.57 -21.92 19.45
CA SER A 430 -25.85 -22.59 19.56
C SER A 430 -27.00 -21.62 19.92
N ARG A 431 -26.82 -20.34 19.54
CA ARG A 431 -27.74 -19.24 19.91
C ARG A 431 -28.92 -19.08 18.97
N ILE A 432 -28.79 -19.52 17.73
CA ILE A 432 -29.87 -19.37 16.74
C ILE A 432 -31.04 -20.30 17.07
N VAL A 433 -32.20 -19.69 17.29
CA VAL A 433 -33.47 -20.38 17.51
C VAL A 433 -34.14 -20.69 16.18
N SER A 434 -34.25 -19.69 15.30
CA SER A 434 -34.77 -19.87 13.94
C SER A 434 -34.02 -18.96 12.95
N LEU A 435 -33.90 -19.43 11.71
CA LEU A 435 -33.27 -18.68 10.62
C LEU A 435 -34.05 -18.93 9.33
N GLU A 436 -34.46 -17.85 8.69
CA GLU A 436 -35.14 -17.84 7.40
C GLU A 436 -34.33 -17.07 6.38
N VAL A 437 -34.35 -17.53 5.12
CA VAL A 437 -33.79 -16.83 3.96
C VAL A 437 -34.89 -16.74 2.90
N GLY A 438 -35.17 -15.52 2.42
CA GLY A 438 -36.26 -15.29 1.46
C GLY A 438 -37.63 -15.69 2.01
N GLY A 439 -37.87 -15.61 3.33
CA GLY A 439 -39.13 -15.97 4.01
C GLY A 439 -39.35 -17.47 4.16
N LYS A 440 -38.34 -18.30 3.93
CA LYS A 440 -38.39 -19.75 4.12
C LYS A 440 -37.32 -20.20 5.12
N PRO A 441 -37.61 -21.26 5.94
CA PRO A 441 -36.59 -21.84 6.79
C PRO A 441 -35.33 -22.19 5.97
N ILE A 442 -34.13 -21.89 6.52
CA ILE A 442 -32.88 -22.20 5.85
C ILE A 442 -32.73 -23.70 5.60
N ASP A 443 -32.42 -24.07 4.36
CA ASP A 443 -32.02 -25.47 4.04
C ASP A 443 -30.49 -25.57 4.16
N PRO A 444 -29.96 -26.37 5.09
CA PRO A 444 -28.52 -26.53 5.28
C PRO A 444 -27.77 -27.01 4.04
N ARG A 445 -28.45 -27.73 3.11
CA ARG A 445 -27.85 -28.29 1.90
C ARG A 445 -28.02 -27.42 0.66
N ALA A 446 -28.89 -26.43 0.72
CA ALA A 446 -29.05 -25.46 -0.36
C ALA A 446 -27.84 -24.50 -0.42
N THR A 447 -27.62 -23.93 -1.59
CA THR A 447 -26.61 -22.92 -1.82
C THR A 447 -27.28 -21.56 -1.95
N TYR A 448 -26.71 -20.56 -1.30
CA TYR A 448 -27.20 -19.18 -1.27
C TYR A 448 -26.13 -18.21 -1.79
N LYS A 449 -26.56 -17.20 -2.52
CA LYS A 449 -25.73 -16.05 -2.87
C LYS A 449 -25.73 -15.05 -1.71
N LEU A 450 -24.59 -14.84 -1.09
CA LEU A 450 -24.42 -13.98 0.07
C LEU A 450 -23.54 -12.78 -0.25
N ALA A 451 -24.07 -11.57 -0.11
CA ALA A 451 -23.28 -10.33 -0.17
C ALA A 451 -22.71 -10.00 1.20
N VAL A 452 -21.42 -9.70 1.23
CA VAL A 452 -20.69 -9.29 2.43
C VAL A 452 -19.58 -8.30 2.07
N ASN A 453 -18.91 -7.71 3.07
CA ASN A 453 -17.64 -7.04 2.79
C ASN A 453 -16.48 -8.06 2.75
N GLU A 454 -15.40 -7.73 2.03
CA GLU A 454 -14.25 -8.62 1.86
C GLU A 454 -13.56 -8.95 3.18
N TYR A 455 -13.56 -8.04 4.15
CA TYR A 455 -12.95 -8.26 5.46
C TYR A 455 -13.57 -9.45 6.19
N ILE A 456 -14.93 -9.52 6.29
CA ILE A 456 -15.57 -10.68 6.92
C ILE A 456 -15.56 -11.90 5.99
N ALA A 457 -15.56 -11.74 4.66
CA ALA A 457 -15.38 -12.83 3.72
C ALA A 457 -14.03 -13.53 3.92
N ALA A 458 -12.98 -12.77 4.20
CA ALA A 458 -11.65 -13.27 4.56
C ALA A 458 -11.54 -13.81 6.00
N GLY A 459 -12.66 -13.87 6.76
CA GLY A 459 -12.70 -14.39 8.13
C GLY A 459 -12.45 -13.33 9.20
N GLY A 460 -12.42 -12.06 8.84
CA GLY A 460 -12.35 -10.94 9.78
C GLY A 460 -13.48 -10.97 10.80
N ASP A 461 -13.28 -10.34 11.96
CA ASP A 461 -14.21 -10.41 13.10
C ASP A 461 -14.59 -11.83 13.52
N GLY A 462 -13.84 -12.87 13.10
CA GLY A 462 -14.04 -14.26 13.45
C GLY A 462 -15.11 -14.99 12.64
N TYR A 463 -15.47 -14.49 11.45
CA TYR A 463 -16.34 -15.15 10.48
C TYR A 463 -15.60 -16.24 9.68
N ALA A 464 -15.00 -17.21 10.38
CA ALA A 464 -14.15 -18.24 9.77
C ALA A 464 -14.88 -19.10 8.73
N SER A 465 -16.18 -19.32 8.92
CA SER A 465 -17.00 -20.14 8.00
C SER A 465 -17.23 -19.47 6.65
N LEU A 466 -17.17 -18.13 6.54
CA LEU A 466 -17.31 -17.43 5.27
C LEU A 466 -16.18 -17.72 4.30
N LYS A 467 -14.99 -18.09 4.78
CA LYS A 467 -13.87 -18.55 3.94
C LYS A 467 -14.18 -19.77 3.06
N LYS A 468 -15.19 -20.54 3.43
CA LYS A 468 -15.62 -21.72 2.65
C LYS A 468 -16.50 -21.34 1.47
N GLY A 469 -17.01 -20.12 1.44
CA GLY A 469 -17.81 -19.61 0.33
C GLY A 469 -16.98 -19.51 -0.94
N LYS A 470 -17.56 -19.95 -2.08
CA LYS A 470 -16.96 -19.73 -3.38
C LYS A 470 -17.19 -18.28 -3.81
N SER A 471 -16.14 -17.56 -4.13
CA SER A 471 -16.25 -16.18 -4.61
C SER A 471 -16.90 -16.14 -6.01
N ILE A 472 -17.94 -15.31 -6.15
CA ILE A 472 -18.59 -14.96 -7.43
C ILE A 472 -18.13 -13.57 -7.88
N ILE A 473 -18.10 -12.60 -6.94
CA ILE A 473 -17.48 -11.29 -7.12
C ILE A 473 -16.39 -11.23 -6.06
N ASP A 474 -15.17 -11.37 -6.50
CA ASP A 474 -13.99 -11.25 -5.63
C ASP A 474 -13.55 -9.78 -5.46
N ALA A 475 -12.56 -9.55 -4.62
CA ALA A 475 -12.09 -8.19 -4.32
C ALA A 475 -11.57 -7.44 -5.57
N SER A 476 -11.08 -8.15 -6.60
CA SER A 476 -10.55 -7.51 -7.81
C SER A 476 -11.63 -6.90 -8.71
N ALA A 477 -12.86 -7.43 -8.63
CA ALA A 477 -14.02 -6.96 -9.39
C ALA A 477 -15.03 -6.21 -8.51
N ALA A 478 -14.74 -6.04 -7.23
CA ALA A 478 -15.67 -5.52 -6.24
C ALA A 478 -15.68 -3.98 -6.20
N THR A 479 -16.82 -3.44 -5.81
CA THR A 479 -17.02 -1.99 -5.62
C THR A 479 -16.92 -1.64 -4.13
N LEU A 480 -16.35 -0.47 -3.82
CA LEU A 480 -16.31 0.08 -2.47
C LEU A 480 -17.72 0.09 -1.85
N MET A 481 -17.87 -0.48 -0.68
CA MET A 481 -19.14 -0.55 0.03
C MET A 481 -19.73 0.84 0.29
N ALA A 482 -18.88 1.83 0.59
CA ALA A 482 -19.32 3.22 0.74
C ALA A 482 -19.93 3.78 -0.56
N THR A 483 -19.37 3.47 -1.73
CA THR A 483 -19.93 3.86 -3.03
C THR A 483 -21.29 3.20 -3.25
N VAL A 484 -21.40 1.89 -2.98
CA VAL A 484 -22.67 1.16 -3.10
C VAL A 484 -23.75 1.78 -2.22
N VAL A 485 -23.42 2.17 -0.99
CA VAL A 485 -24.36 2.82 -0.07
C VAL A 485 -24.71 4.23 -0.53
N MET A 486 -23.76 5.02 -1.04
CA MET A 486 -24.03 6.34 -1.60
C MET A 486 -24.97 6.26 -2.81
N ASP A 487 -24.74 5.33 -3.73
CA ASP A 487 -25.58 5.12 -4.91
C ASP A 487 -26.99 4.64 -4.53
N TYR A 488 -27.11 3.77 -3.53
CA TYR A 488 -28.38 3.32 -2.98
C TYR A 488 -29.21 4.47 -2.42
N ILE A 489 -28.58 5.40 -1.67
CA ILE A 489 -29.24 6.59 -1.12
C ILE A 489 -29.61 7.55 -2.25
N ALA A 490 -28.69 7.84 -3.18
CA ALA A 490 -28.90 8.77 -4.28
C ALA A 490 -30.04 8.34 -5.22
N ALA A 491 -30.12 7.04 -5.53
CA ALA A 491 -31.20 6.51 -6.36
C ALA A 491 -32.60 6.69 -5.76
N ARG A 492 -32.69 6.82 -4.43
CA ARG A 492 -33.96 7.00 -3.70
C ARG A 492 -34.26 8.44 -3.34
N GLY A 493 -33.24 9.30 -3.31
CA GLY A 493 -33.35 10.70 -2.87
C GLY A 493 -33.68 10.84 -1.38
N THR A 494 -34.70 10.12 -0.89
CA THR A 494 -35.02 10.00 0.53
C THR A 494 -35.18 8.54 0.92
N ILE A 495 -34.41 8.11 1.91
CA ILE A 495 -34.44 6.75 2.46
C ILE A 495 -35.30 6.71 3.72
N ASN A 496 -36.04 5.60 3.92
CA ASN A 496 -36.87 5.34 5.09
C ASN A 496 -36.61 3.93 5.63
N PRO A 497 -35.38 3.60 6.02
CA PRO A 497 -35.10 2.29 6.59
C PRO A 497 -35.78 2.13 7.96
N ALA A 498 -36.20 0.92 8.28
CA ALA A 498 -36.87 0.62 9.54
C ALA A 498 -36.19 -0.56 10.25
N VAL A 499 -36.44 -0.67 11.55
CA VAL A 499 -36.23 -1.91 12.30
C VAL A 499 -37.45 -2.80 12.01
N GLU A 500 -37.22 -3.94 11.35
CA GLU A 500 -38.27 -4.80 10.79
C GLU A 500 -38.38 -6.16 11.49
N GLY A 501 -37.60 -6.36 12.53
CA GLY A 501 -37.51 -7.66 13.20
C GLY A 501 -36.73 -8.71 12.37
N ARG A 502 -35.72 -8.24 11.63
CA ARG A 502 -34.80 -9.14 10.89
C ARG A 502 -33.89 -9.91 11.85
N LEU A 503 -33.57 -9.30 12.99
CA LEU A 503 -32.74 -9.86 14.04
C LEU A 503 -33.41 -9.66 15.40
N VAL A 504 -33.95 -10.72 15.98
CA VAL A 504 -34.76 -10.68 17.20
C VAL A 504 -34.07 -11.48 18.28
N GLU A 505 -33.80 -10.86 19.43
CA GLU A 505 -33.38 -11.57 20.63
C GLU A 505 -34.61 -12.09 21.40
N GLN A 506 -34.67 -13.40 21.61
CA GLN A 506 -35.68 -14.03 22.44
C GLN A 506 -35.30 -13.81 23.91
N ARG A 507 -36.19 -13.15 24.67
CA ARG A 507 -36.05 -12.90 26.11
C ARG A 507 -36.52 -14.06 26.96
#